data_360f8fab4edcb593d4bb3f35bb748391
#
_entry.id   360f8fab4edcb593d4bb3f35bb748391
#
_cell.length_a   1.000
_cell.length_b   1.000
_cell.length_c   1.000
_cell.angle_alpha   90.00
_cell.angle_beta   90.00
_cell.angle_gamma   90.00
#
_symmetry.space_group_name_H-M   'P 1'
#
loop_
_entity.id
_entity.type
_entity.pdbx_description
1 polymer ?
#
loop_
_entity_poly.entity_id
_entity_poly.type
_entity_poly.pdbx_seq_one_letter_code
_entity_poly.pdbx_strand_id
1 'polypeptide(L)'
;MINDTAMRRLLWIGLSFFICFFSSTPAGAQTLVELNCENLFDCQHDEGKEDVEFTPEGERRWTRTRYWRKLNGIGQELLSCSQDLPDLAALVEVENDSALYDLTRRSLLRGAGYEYLMTESPDVRGLDVALLYQPARFRPICYDAITVPPLRDMRPTRDILYVQGETISGDTLHIFIVHAPSRYEGELETRLHRRQAIGTLLTALAPIADKDIIIVGDFNDYANSPSMQLLTENHFVNVSQSAKGINGQAKGTYRYHGEWHSIDHILVSPSLVPRVEDVYINDASFLLESDTRYGGFKPRRTFQGYHYQRGYSDHLPLVLKLRQASR
;
A
#
# COMPACT_ATOMS: atom_id res chain seq x y z
N MET A 1 -58.47 2.23 69.68
CA MET A 1 -57.90 3.47 69.07
C MET A 1 -56.52 3.15 68.56
N ILE A 2 -56.35 3.54 67.33
CA ILE A 2 -55.12 3.66 66.57
C ILE A 2 -54.54 2.39 65.90
N ASN A 3 -54.77 2.40 64.63
CA ASN A 3 -54.16 1.63 63.59
C ASN A 3 -52.63 1.67 63.57
N ASP A 4 -52.01 0.56 63.16
CA ASP A 4 -50.71 0.67 62.54
C ASP A 4 -50.58 -0.33 61.44
N THR A 5 -50.64 0.22 60.25
CA THR A 5 -50.55 -0.51 58.95
C THR A 5 -49.08 -0.62 58.57
N ALA A 6 -48.42 -1.76 58.80
CA ALA A 6 -47.09 -2.00 58.38
C ALA A 6 -47.08 -2.33 56.92
N MET A 7 -46.60 -1.40 56.13
CA MET A 7 -46.42 -1.46 54.68
C MET A 7 -45.20 -2.32 54.32
N ARG A 8 -45.41 -3.56 53.85
CA ARG A 8 -44.39 -4.43 53.30
C ARG A 8 -43.96 -3.88 51.94
N ARG A 9 -42.80 -3.27 51.90
CA ARG A 9 -42.11 -2.97 50.63
C ARG A 9 -41.46 -4.23 50.10
N LEU A 10 -42.01 -4.82 49.03
CA LEU A 10 -41.34 -5.81 48.20
C LEU A 10 -40.24 -5.10 47.41
N LEU A 11 -38.97 -5.41 47.69
CA LEU A 11 -37.83 -5.10 46.82
C LEU A 11 -37.85 -6.08 45.66
N TRP A 12 -38.18 -5.59 44.49
CA TRP A 12 -37.90 -6.28 43.22
C TRP A 12 -36.45 -5.99 42.89
N ILE A 13 -35.56 -7.01 43.05
CA ILE A 13 -34.23 -6.99 42.47
C ILE A 13 -34.38 -7.45 41.03
N GLY A 14 -34.48 -6.46 40.12
CA GLY A 14 -34.43 -6.71 38.69
C GLY A 14 -33.00 -7.08 38.29
N LEU A 15 -32.75 -8.38 38.11
CA LEU A 15 -31.52 -8.89 37.53
C LEU A 15 -31.56 -8.60 36.01
N SER A 16 -31.04 -7.42 35.59
CA SER A 16 -30.86 -7.11 34.21
C SER A 16 -29.73 -7.98 33.66
N PHE A 17 -30.08 -9.05 33.01
CA PHE A 17 -29.16 -9.78 32.14
C PHE A 17 -28.80 -8.88 30.96
N PHE A 18 -27.63 -8.25 31.01
CA PHE A 18 -27.00 -7.65 29.84
C PHE A 18 -26.53 -8.79 28.94
N ILE A 19 -27.39 -9.23 28.02
CA ILE A 19 -26.99 -10.10 26.93
C ILE A 19 -26.17 -9.20 26.01
N CYS A 20 -24.82 -9.25 26.14
CA CYS A 20 -23.94 -8.77 25.11
C CYS A 20 -24.17 -9.65 23.86
N PHE A 21 -25.02 -9.18 22.97
CA PHE A 21 -25.00 -9.67 21.60
C PHE A 21 -23.63 -9.27 21.03
N PHE A 22 -22.67 -10.20 21.09
CA PHE A 22 -21.58 -10.18 20.13
C PHE A 22 -22.25 -10.38 18.78
N SER A 23 -22.62 -9.29 18.12
CA SER A 23 -22.85 -9.30 16.68
C SER A 23 -21.52 -9.75 16.10
N SER A 24 -21.41 -11.01 15.72
CA SER A 24 -20.42 -11.45 14.76
C SER A 24 -20.72 -10.65 13.50
N THR A 25 -20.06 -9.52 13.31
CA THR A 25 -19.98 -8.90 11.98
C THR A 25 -19.53 -10.02 11.05
N PRO A 26 -20.25 -10.27 9.97
CA PRO A 26 -19.78 -11.25 8.99
C PRO A 26 -18.34 -10.84 8.67
N ALA A 27 -17.44 -11.81 8.66
CA ALA A 27 -16.06 -11.58 8.35
C ALA A 27 -16.01 -10.92 6.96
N GLY A 28 -15.85 -9.60 6.92
CA GLY A 28 -15.79 -8.83 5.68
C GLY A 28 -14.59 -9.24 4.85
N ALA A 29 -14.62 -8.98 3.56
CA ALA A 29 -13.47 -9.20 2.69
C ALA A 29 -12.21 -8.53 3.27
N GLN A 30 -11.05 -9.16 3.13
CA GLN A 30 -9.79 -8.52 3.46
C GLN A 30 -9.39 -7.57 2.34
N THR A 31 -9.12 -6.32 2.69
CA THR A 31 -8.76 -5.28 1.73
C THR A 31 -7.27 -4.95 1.82
N LEU A 32 -6.56 -5.09 0.70
CA LEU A 32 -5.19 -4.65 0.54
C LEU A 32 -5.14 -3.51 -0.49
N VAL A 33 -4.45 -2.43 -0.14
CA VAL A 33 -4.18 -1.29 -1.03
C VAL A 33 -2.70 -1.26 -1.38
N GLU A 34 -2.37 -1.04 -2.63
CA GLU A 34 -1.04 -0.66 -3.08
C GLU A 34 -1.06 0.82 -3.43
N LEU A 35 -0.02 1.55 -3.04
CA LEU A 35 0.14 2.96 -3.35
C LEU A 35 1.61 3.35 -3.44
N ASN A 36 2.02 3.83 -4.61
CA ASN A 36 3.25 4.62 -4.73
C ASN A 36 2.97 6.03 -4.18
N CYS A 37 3.74 6.41 -3.16
CA CYS A 37 3.56 7.67 -2.43
C CYS A 37 4.12 8.89 -3.15
N GLU A 38 4.73 8.80 -4.34
CA GLU A 38 5.42 9.89 -5.03
C GLU A 38 6.38 10.64 -4.08
N ASN A 39 7.39 9.93 -3.57
CA ASN A 39 8.46 10.47 -2.74
C ASN A 39 7.96 11.06 -1.39
N LEU A 40 7.52 10.18 -0.48
CA LEU A 40 7.20 10.58 0.90
C LEU A 40 8.48 10.75 1.70
N PHE A 41 9.14 11.90 1.51
CA PHE A 41 10.27 12.35 2.32
C PHE A 41 9.80 13.17 3.52
N ASP A 42 10.54 13.13 4.61
CA ASP A 42 10.41 14.11 5.68
C ASP A 42 11.05 15.46 5.25
N CYS A 43 11.48 16.31 6.13
CA CYS A 43 12.08 17.59 5.75
C CYS A 43 13.56 17.67 6.13
N GLN A 44 14.20 16.55 6.40
CA GLN A 44 15.57 16.47 6.87
C GLN A 44 16.40 15.70 5.86
N HIS A 45 17.67 16.00 5.79
CA HIS A 45 18.63 15.29 4.98
C HIS A 45 19.23 14.13 5.79
N ASP A 46 19.20 12.94 5.24
CA ASP A 46 19.82 11.75 5.80
C ASP A 46 21.27 11.62 5.30
N GLU A 47 22.21 11.47 6.22
CA GLU A 47 23.65 11.37 5.87
C GLU A 47 23.89 10.20 4.90
N GLY A 48 24.55 10.52 3.78
CA GLY A 48 24.86 9.53 2.73
C GLY A 48 23.75 9.26 1.73
N LYS A 49 22.61 9.94 1.80
CA LYS A 49 21.51 9.84 0.85
C LYS A 49 21.48 11.04 -0.12
N GLU A 50 20.91 10.83 -1.30
CA GLU A 50 20.73 11.87 -2.32
C GLU A 50 19.31 12.49 -2.22
N ASP A 51 18.94 12.98 -1.04
CA ASP A 51 17.62 13.48 -0.68
C ASP A 51 17.57 15.00 -0.45
N VAL A 52 18.70 15.69 -0.56
CA VAL A 52 18.83 17.15 -0.31
C VAL A 52 17.78 17.98 -1.06
N GLU A 53 17.32 17.52 -2.23
CA GLU A 53 16.28 18.21 -2.98
C GLU A 53 14.93 18.26 -2.21
N PHE A 54 14.70 17.33 -1.26
CA PHE A 54 13.51 17.25 -0.41
C PHE A 54 13.69 17.92 0.95
N THR A 55 14.59 18.86 1.07
CA THR A 55 14.70 19.74 2.24
C THR A 55 14.05 21.12 2.00
N PRO A 56 13.78 21.92 3.04
CA PRO A 56 13.24 23.27 2.89
C PRO A 56 14.11 24.20 2.03
N GLU A 57 15.43 24.00 2.06
CA GLU A 57 16.44 24.74 1.30
C GLU A 57 16.73 24.13 -0.08
N GLY A 58 16.32 22.88 -0.27
CA GLY A 58 16.51 22.12 -1.51
C GLY A 58 15.69 22.65 -2.67
N GLU A 59 15.96 22.14 -3.88
CA GLU A 59 15.34 22.61 -5.12
C GLU A 59 13.81 22.47 -5.11
N ARG A 60 13.26 21.45 -4.45
CA ARG A 60 11.82 21.23 -4.28
C ARG A 60 11.21 22.08 -3.19
N ARG A 61 12.05 22.77 -2.38
CA ARG A 61 11.59 23.58 -1.24
C ARG A 61 10.61 22.79 -0.38
N TRP A 62 11.01 21.60 0.03
CA TRP A 62 10.16 20.66 0.75
C TRP A 62 9.96 21.06 2.20
N THR A 63 9.13 22.07 2.41
CA THR A 63 8.84 22.62 3.74
C THR A 63 7.94 21.71 4.56
N ARG A 64 8.00 21.88 5.89
CA ARG A 64 7.13 21.16 6.83
C ARG A 64 5.63 21.27 6.49
N THR A 65 5.19 22.42 5.94
CA THR A 65 3.79 22.58 5.49
C THR A 65 3.45 21.66 4.30
N ARG A 66 4.38 21.48 3.36
CA ARG A 66 4.21 20.58 2.20
C ARG A 66 4.23 19.12 2.65
N TYR A 67 5.14 18.78 3.53
CA TYR A 67 5.24 17.44 4.14
C TYR A 67 3.94 17.04 4.86
N TRP A 68 3.43 17.86 5.78
CA TRP A 68 2.17 17.57 6.48
C TRP A 68 0.97 17.50 5.54
N ARG A 69 0.97 18.28 4.47
CA ARG A 69 -0.06 18.15 3.44
C ARG A 69 0.04 16.83 2.71
N LYS A 70 1.24 16.38 2.38
CA LYS A 70 1.49 15.08 1.74
C LYS A 70 1.03 13.93 2.63
N LEU A 71 1.42 13.91 3.90
CA LEU A 71 0.98 12.93 4.87
C LEU A 71 -0.56 12.83 4.96
N ASN A 72 -1.23 13.98 5.08
CA ASN A 72 -2.70 13.99 5.11
C ASN A 72 -3.31 13.61 3.76
N GLY A 73 -2.64 13.91 2.66
CA GLY A 73 -3.04 13.48 1.32
C GLY A 73 -3.03 11.95 1.20
N ILE A 74 -1.91 11.31 1.54
CA ILE A 74 -1.79 9.84 1.55
C ILE A 74 -2.86 9.23 2.49
N GLY A 75 -3.05 9.81 3.68
CA GLY A 75 -4.11 9.37 4.58
C GLY A 75 -5.50 9.46 3.93
N GLN A 76 -5.80 10.52 3.20
CA GLN A 76 -7.07 10.68 2.49
C GLN A 76 -7.21 9.67 1.34
N GLU A 77 -6.13 9.39 0.59
CA GLU A 77 -6.10 8.35 -0.45
C GLU A 77 -6.48 7.00 0.12
N LEU A 78 -5.80 6.56 1.18
CA LEU A 78 -6.05 5.26 1.82
C LEU A 78 -7.48 5.17 2.37
N LEU A 79 -7.97 6.21 3.05
CA LEU A 79 -9.33 6.25 3.59
C LEU A 79 -10.42 6.24 2.52
N SER A 80 -10.10 6.60 1.28
CA SER A 80 -11.05 6.61 0.15
C SER A 80 -11.09 5.31 -0.65
N CYS A 81 -10.19 4.36 -0.34
CA CYS A 81 -10.08 3.12 -1.11
C CYS A 81 -11.20 2.12 -0.85
N SER A 82 -11.86 2.17 0.31
CA SER A 82 -12.97 1.29 0.66
C SER A 82 -13.91 1.96 1.67
N GLN A 83 -15.07 1.37 1.92
CA GLN A 83 -16.00 1.88 2.93
C GLN A 83 -15.43 1.75 4.35
N ASP A 84 -14.78 0.62 4.62
CA ASP A 84 -14.03 0.39 5.86
C ASP A 84 -12.56 0.75 5.66
N LEU A 85 -11.80 0.85 6.75
CA LEU A 85 -10.35 1.00 6.68
C LEU A 85 -9.72 -0.19 5.95
N PRO A 86 -8.81 0.01 4.99
CA PRO A 86 -8.04 -1.09 4.44
C PRO A 86 -7.33 -1.88 5.55
N ASP A 87 -7.38 -3.21 5.46
CA ASP A 87 -6.71 -4.07 6.45
C ASP A 87 -5.19 -3.98 6.31
N LEU A 88 -4.74 -3.82 5.06
CA LEU A 88 -3.34 -3.75 4.65
C LEU A 88 -3.13 -2.61 3.64
N ALA A 89 -2.01 -1.91 3.74
CA ALA A 89 -1.58 -0.97 2.71
C ALA A 89 -0.08 -1.15 2.44
N ALA A 90 0.24 -1.60 1.23
CA ALA A 90 1.59 -1.68 0.70
C ALA A 90 1.97 -0.32 0.12
N LEU A 91 2.92 0.35 0.75
CA LEU A 91 3.39 1.66 0.34
C LEU A 91 4.78 1.54 -0.28
N VAL A 92 5.01 2.23 -1.37
CA VAL A 92 6.33 2.40 -1.96
C VAL A 92 6.67 3.88 -2.07
N GLU A 93 7.96 4.20 -2.21
CA GLU A 93 8.49 5.57 -2.15
C GLU A 93 8.28 6.25 -0.78
N VAL A 94 8.55 5.51 0.28
CA VAL A 94 8.60 6.01 1.66
C VAL A 94 10.06 6.16 2.06
N GLU A 95 10.43 7.24 2.73
CA GLU A 95 11.82 7.50 3.11
C GLU A 95 12.24 6.71 4.35
N ASN A 96 11.58 6.93 5.49
CA ASN A 96 12.08 6.44 6.77
C ASN A 96 10.98 6.22 7.82
N ASP A 97 11.39 5.69 8.97
CA ASP A 97 10.53 5.46 10.14
C ASP A 97 9.81 6.73 10.62
N SER A 98 10.49 7.89 10.58
CA SER A 98 9.90 9.17 10.99
C SER A 98 8.69 9.54 10.13
N ALA A 99 8.78 9.35 8.82
CA ALA A 99 7.70 9.62 7.88
C ALA A 99 6.49 8.69 8.13
N LEU A 100 6.72 7.40 8.38
CA LEU A 100 5.66 6.43 8.70
C LEU A 100 5.06 6.66 10.08
N TYR A 101 5.87 7.01 11.08
CA TYR A 101 5.39 7.38 12.39
C TYR A 101 4.46 8.60 12.31
N ASP A 102 4.88 9.64 11.60
CA ASP A 102 4.06 10.84 11.39
C ASP A 102 2.78 10.52 10.60
N LEU A 103 2.88 9.66 9.58
CA LEU A 103 1.72 9.20 8.82
C LEU A 103 0.71 8.46 9.69
N THR A 104 1.15 7.51 10.50
CA THR A 104 0.25 6.64 11.28
C THR A 104 -0.19 7.24 12.60
N ARG A 105 0.64 8.07 13.25
CA ARG A 105 0.40 8.58 14.61
C ARG A 105 -0.03 10.04 14.68
N ARG A 106 0.27 10.84 13.65
CA ARG A 106 0.09 12.29 13.72
C ARG A 106 -0.71 12.89 12.57
N SER A 107 -0.82 12.18 11.43
CA SER A 107 -1.58 12.62 10.27
C SER A 107 -3.09 12.41 10.43
N LEU A 108 -3.80 12.47 9.32
CA LEU A 108 -5.23 12.10 9.23
C LEU A 108 -5.48 10.66 9.69
N LEU A 109 -4.48 9.75 9.58
CA LEU A 109 -4.58 8.34 10.00
C LEU A 109 -4.37 8.10 11.50
N ARG A 110 -4.06 9.13 12.30
CA ARG A 110 -3.75 8.98 13.74
C ARG A 110 -4.78 8.23 14.57
N GLY A 111 -6.04 8.22 14.12
CA GLY A 111 -7.14 7.50 14.78
C GLY A 111 -7.45 6.15 14.14
N ALA A 112 -6.77 5.78 13.09
CA ALA A 112 -7.03 4.54 12.34
C ALA A 112 -6.38 3.29 12.98
N GLY A 113 -5.40 3.46 13.88
CA GLY A 113 -4.78 2.35 14.61
C GLY A 113 -3.82 1.48 13.78
N TYR A 114 -3.30 2.01 12.66
CA TYR A 114 -2.32 1.27 11.88
C TYR A 114 -0.99 1.10 12.63
N GLU A 115 -0.44 -0.10 12.52
CA GLU A 115 0.97 -0.41 12.75
C GLU A 115 1.67 -0.56 11.39
N TYR A 116 3.01 -0.58 11.37
CA TYR A 116 3.76 -0.71 10.13
C TYR A 116 5.04 -1.53 10.27
N LEU A 117 5.49 -2.06 9.14
CA LEU A 117 6.79 -2.67 8.91
C LEU A 117 7.40 -2.01 7.67
N MET A 118 8.70 -1.79 7.64
CA MET A 118 9.39 -1.21 6.49
C MET A 118 10.78 -1.81 6.30
N THR A 119 11.36 -1.60 5.14
CA THR A 119 12.77 -1.86 4.86
C THR A 119 13.64 -0.69 5.27
N GLU A 120 14.93 -0.92 5.34
CA GLU A 120 16.00 0.08 5.39
C GLU A 120 16.98 -0.24 4.27
N SER A 121 16.64 0.20 3.06
CA SER A 121 17.29 -0.22 1.83
C SER A 121 18.60 0.52 1.57
N PRO A 122 19.53 -0.10 0.81
CA PRO A 122 20.73 0.59 0.34
C PRO A 122 20.47 1.56 -0.81
N ASP A 123 19.20 1.86 -1.14
CA ASP A 123 18.83 2.84 -2.17
C ASP A 123 19.49 4.20 -1.88
N VAL A 124 20.15 4.74 -2.88
CA VAL A 124 20.93 5.97 -2.71
C VAL A 124 20.09 7.21 -2.50
N ARG A 125 18.83 7.21 -2.93
CA ARG A 125 17.89 8.30 -2.69
C ARG A 125 17.24 8.22 -1.29
N GLY A 126 17.36 7.08 -0.61
CA GLY A 126 16.72 6.84 0.67
C GLY A 126 15.24 6.45 0.55
N LEU A 127 14.86 5.80 -0.55
CA LEU A 127 13.49 5.32 -0.71
C LEU A 127 13.37 3.85 -0.31
N ASP A 128 12.28 3.56 0.38
CA ASP A 128 11.95 2.26 0.92
C ASP A 128 10.53 1.82 0.57
N VAL A 129 10.18 0.62 1.01
CA VAL A 129 8.85 0.04 0.93
C VAL A 129 8.34 -0.29 2.32
N ALA A 130 7.02 -0.21 2.51
CA ALA A 130 6.41 -0.44 3.81
C ALA A 130 5.07 -1.16 3.69
N LEU A 131 4.69 -1.87 4.75
CA LEU A 131 3.36 -2.43 4.96
C LEU A 131 2.73 -1.77 6.18
N LEU A 132 1.64 -1.02 5.97
CA LEU A 132 0.74 -0.67 7.07
C LEU A 132 -0.27 -1.80 7.25
N TYR A 133 -0.61 -2.12 8.49
CA TYR A 133 -1.58 -3.16 8.79
C TYR A 133 -2.45 -2.80 9.99
N GLN A 134 -3.69 -3.30 9.99
CA GLN A 134 -4.61 -3.22 11.12
C GLN A 134 -4.36 -4.39 12.08
N PRO A 135 -3.87 -4.18 13.32
CA PRO A 135 -3.52 -5.27 14.24
C PRO A 135 -4.72 -6.18 14.58
N ALA A 136 -5.94 -5.64 14.53
CA ALA A 136 -7.16 -6.42 14.75
C ALA A 136 -7.52 -7.33 13.56
N ARG A 137 -6.91 -7.15 12.39
CA ARG A 137 -7.24 -7.83 11.12
C ARG A 137 -6.09 -8.67 10.58
N PHE A 138 -4.86 -8.30 10.91
CA PHE A 138 -3.66 -8.98 10.46
C PHE A 138 -2.59 -8.93 11.55
N ARG A 139 -1.99 -10.07 11.86
CA ARG A 139 -0.94 -10.22 12.86
C ARG A 139 0.34 -10.72 12.20
N PRO A 140 1.36 -9.88 12.01
CA PRO A 140 2.66 -10.32 11.52
C PRO A 140 3.25 -11.42 12.42
N ILE A 141 3.81 -12.46 11.80
CA ILE A 141 4.53 -13.57 12.45
C ILE A 141 6.04 -13.35 12.31
N CYS A 142 6.48 -13.03 11.09
CA CYS A 142 7.86 -12.64 10.80
C CYS A 142 7.88 -11.73 9.58
N TYR A 143 8.97 -10.99 9.44
CA TYR A 143 9.27 -10.18 8.26
C TYR A 143 10.78 -10.15 7.99
N ASP A 144 11.15 -9.84 6.76
CA ASP A 144 12.53 -9.73 6.31
C ASP A 144 12.66 -8.70 5.18
N ALA A 145 13.80 -8.07 5.09
CA ALA A 145 14.21 -7.20 4.00
C ALA A 145 15.15 -7.99 3.06
N ILE A 146 14.66 -8.32 1.87
CA ILE A 146 15.39 -9.12 0.90
C ILE A 146 16.17 -8.18 -0.01
N THR A 147 17.48 -8.10 0.19
CA THR A 147 18.35 -7.24 -0.60
C THR A 147 18.46 -7.71 -2.04
N VAL A 148 18.26 -6.80 -2.98
CA VAL A 148 18.47 -7.02 -4.42
C VAL A 148 19.95 -6.79 -4.74
N PRO A 149 20.74 -7.84 -5.03
CA PRO A 149 22.16 -7.69 -5.34
C PRO A 149 22.33 -6.84 -6.62
N PRO A 150 23.09 -5.73 -6.59
CA PRO A 150 23.25 -4.88 -7.75
C PRO A 150 24.09 -5.59 -8.83
N LEU A 151 23.70 -5.43 -10.09
CA LEU A 151 24.53 -5.75 -11.24
C LEU A 151 25.68 -4.74 -11.33
N ARG A 152 26.71 -5.05 -12.16
CA ARG A 152 27.93 -4.24 -12.28
C ARG A 152 27.66 -2.74 -12.50
N ASP A 153 26.66 -2.42 -13.33
CA ASP A 153 26.33 -1.05 -13.71
C ASP A 153 25.01 -0.57 -13.08
N MET A 154 24.55 -1.27 -12.02
CA MET A 154 23.34 -0.96 -11.29
C MET A 154 23.68 -0.28 -9.98
N ARG A 155 23.05 0.87 -9.71
CA ARG A 155 23.09 1.49 -8.39
C ARG A 155 22.36 0.59 -7.39
N PRO A 156 22.75 0.59 -6.10
CA PRO A 156 21.95 -0.05 -5.06
C PRO A 156 20.48 0.41 -5.14
N THR A 157 19.57 -0.53 -4.97
CA THR A 157 18.13 -0.27 -5.09
C THR A 157 17.38 -0.72 -3.84
N ARG A 158 16.08 -0.52 -3.83
CA ARG A 158 15.20 -0.89 -2.72
C ARG A 158 15.21 -2.39 -2.48
N ASP A 159 15.22 -2.76 -1.23
CA ASP A 159 14.98 -4.13 -0.80
C ASP A 159 13.52 -4.51 -1.04
N ILE A 160 13.25 -5.80 -1.11
CA ILE A 160 11.90 -6.35 -1.17
C ILE A 160 11.46 -6.64 0.26
N LEU A 161 10.35 -6.05 0.72
CA LEU A 161 9.81 -6.38 2.04
C LEU A 161 9.00 -7.67 1.95
N TYR A 162 9.41 -8.67 2.71
CA TYR A 162 8.65 -9.89 2.93
C TYR A 162 7.98 -9.85 4.29
N VAL A 163 6.70 -10.18 4.35
CA VAL A 163 5.94 -10.31 5.60
C VAL A 163 5.11 -11.58 5.57
N GLN A 164 5.29 -12.43 6.57
CA GLN A 164 4.39 -13.53 6.87
C GLN A 164 3.49 -13.13 8.03
N GLY A 165 2.18 -13.28 7.88
CA GLY A 165 1.24 -12.94 8.94
C GLY A 165 -0.06 -13.73 8.86
N GLU A 166 -0.78 -13.71 9.97
CA GLU A 166 -2.05 -14.40 10.14
C GLU A 166 -3.21 -13.39 10.01
N THR A 167 -4.19 -13.75 9.21
CA THR A 167 -5.44 -12.99 9.07
C THR A 167 -6.38 -13.29 10.24
N ILE A 168 -7.45 -12.50 10.40
CA ILE A 168 -8.48 -12.75 11.42
C ILE A 168 -9.20 -14.10 11.24
N SER A 169 -9.23 -14.65 10.00
CA SER A 169 -9.77 -15.99 9.74
C SER A 169 -8.83 -17.13 10.15
N GLY A 170 -7.59 -16.82 10.53
CA GLY A 170 -6.57 -17.80 10.89
C GLY A 170 -5.71 -18.27 9.71
N ASP A 171 -5.94 -17.73 8.51
CA ASP A 171 -5.13 -18.05 7.34
C ASP A 171 -3.76 -17.34 7.44
N THR A 172 -2.72 -18.01 7.00
CA THR A 172 -1.40 -17.42 6.86
C THR A 172 -1.24 -16.85 5.46
N LEU A 173 -0.92 -15.56 5.35
CA LEU A 173 -0.53 -14.90 4.10
C LEU A 173 0.95 -14.59 4.09
N HIS A 174 1.56 -14.76 2.92
CA HIS A 174 2.92 -14.31 2.61
C HIS A 174 2.84 -13.14 1.65
N ILE A 175 3.31 -11.96 2.06
CA ILE A 175 3.18 -10.71 1.32
C ILE A 175 4.59 -10.23 0.95
N PHE A 176 4.80 -9.97 -0.35
CA PHE A 176 6.03 -9.38 -0.87
C PHE A 176 5.71 -8.02 -1.46
N ILE A 177 6.37 -6.98 -0.96
CA ILE A 177 6.21 -5.61 -1.46
C ILE A 177 7.45 -5.25 -2.25
N VAL A 178 7.25 -4.86 -3.51
CA VAL A 178 8.32 -4.63 -4.49
C VAL A 178 8.24 -3.20 -5.00
N HIS A 179 9.40 -2.53 -5.05
CA HIS A 179 9.54 -1.31 -5.85
C HIS A 179 10.74 -1.51 -6.79
N ALA A 180 10.46 -1.97 -7.98
CA ALA A 180 11.48 -2.29 -8.96
C ALA A 180 12.16 -1.03 -9.52
N PRO A 181 13.39 -1.14 -10.07
CA PRO A 181 14.10 -0.02 -10.64
C PRO A 181 13.33 0.71 -11.74
N SER A 182 13.35 2.05 -11.67
CA SER A 182 12.64 2.94 -12.59
C SER A 182 13.13 2.80 -14.03
N ARG A 183 12.29 3.22 -14.98
CA ARG A 183 12.59 3.31 -16.42
C ARG A 183 13.25 4.65 -16.80
N TYR A 184 13.52 5.52 -15.82
CA TYR A 184 13.97 6.90 -16.06
C TYR A 184 15.27 7.01 -16.87
N GLU A 185 16.22 6.09 -16.66
CA GLU A 185 17.48 6.04 -17.40
C GLU A 185 17.37 5.37 -18.78
N GLY A 186 16.15 5.06 -19.23
CA GLY A 186 15.87 4.33 -20.46
C GLY A 186 15.32 2.93 -20.18
N GLU A 187 14.32 2.54 -20.97
CA GLU A 187 13.65 1.25 -20.75
C GLU A 187 14.57 0.05 -21.01
N LEU A 188 15.39 0.12 -22.06
CA LEU A 188 16.27 -0.97 -22.44
C LEU A 188 17.44 -1.11 -21.46
N GLU A 189 17.98 0.02 -21.02
CA GLU A 189 19.10 0.11 -20.10
C GLU A 189 18.72 -0.46 -18.72
N THR A 190 17.53 -0.11 -18.23
CA THR A 190 17.08 -0.54 -16.91
C THR A 190 16.34 -1.88 -16.88
N ARG A 191 16.10 -2.49 -18.04
CA ARG A 191 15.41 -3.80 -18.15
C ARG A 191 16.11 -4.90 -17.35
N LEU A 192 17.44 -4.95 -17.43
CA LEU A 192 18.22 -5.95 -16.69
C LEU A 192 18.14 -5.74 -15.19
N HIS A 193 18.05 -4.49 -14.75
CA HIS A 193 17.91 -4.15 -13.32
C HIS A 193 16.55 -4.62 -12.77
N ARG A 194 15.45 -4.41 -13.50
CA ARG A 194 14.13 -4.94 -13.14
C ARG A 194 14.11 -6.46 -13.13
N ARG A 195 14.72 -7.08 -14.14
CA ARG A 195 14.85 -8.55 -14.20
C ARG A 195 15.66 -9.10 -13.02
N GLN A 196 16.70 -8.39 -12.56
CA GLN A 196 17.47 -8.76 -11.36
C GLN A 196 16.59 -8.74 -10.11
N ALA A 197 15.80 -7.70 -9.91
CA ALA A 197 14.87 -7.61 -8.79
C ALA A 197 13.84 -8.76 -8.81
N ILE A 198 13.25 -9.06 -9.97
CA ILE A 198 12.32 -10.20 -10.10
C ILE A 198 13.02 -11.55 -9.90
N GLY A 199 14.26 -11.71 -10.38
CA GLY A 199 15.04 -12.94 -10.13
C GLY A 199 15.32 -13.16 -8.64
N THR A 200 15.64 -12.08 -7.90
CA THR A 200 15.80 -12.12 -6.45
C THR A 200 14.49 -12.51 -5.75
N LEU A 201 13.38 -11.89 -6.15
CA LEU A 201 12.04 -12.24 -5.65
C LEU A 201 11.71 -13.71 -5.89
N LEU A 202 11.92 -14.24 -7.10
CA LEU A 202 11.66 -15.65 -7.42
C LEU A 202 12.51 -16.62 -6.59
N THR A 203 13.74 -16.23 -6.27
CA THR A 203 14.60 -17.04 -5.37
C THR A 203 14.00 -17.11 -3.98
N ALA A 204 13.44 -16.02 -3.46
CA ALA A 204 12.80 -15.98 -2.15
C ALA A 204 11.44 -16.72 -2.15
N LEU A 205 10.73 -16.72 -3.27
CA LEU A 205 9.44 -17.40 -3.41
C LEU A 205 9.56 -18.93 -3.51
N ALA A 206 10.67 -19.44 -4.06
CA ALA A 206 10.84 -20.86 -4.35
C ALA A 206 10.56 -21.79 -3.16
N PRO A 207 11.03 -21.53 -1.91
CA PRO A 207 10.79 -22.41 -0.76
C PRO A 207 9.35 -22.39 -0.24
N ILE A 208 8.53 -21.44 -0.67
CA ILE A 208 7.15 -21.25 -0.19
C ILE A 208 6.12 -21.22 -1.33
N ALA A 209 6.46 -21.72 -2.51
CA ALA A 209 5.62 -21.64 -3.71
C ALA A 209 4.22 -22.29 -3.56
N ASP A 210 4.03 -23.17 -2.57
CA ASP A 210 2.76 -23.85 -2.23
C ASP A 210 1.86 -23.05 -1.27
N LYS A 211 2.29 -21.88 -0.83
CA LYS A 211 1.61 -21.05 0.16
C LYS A 211 0.68 -20.01 -0.46
N ASP A 212 -0.12 -19.37 0.39
CA ASP A 212 -0.95 -18.23 0.02
C ASP A 212 -0.09 -16.98 -0.06
N ILE A 213 0.26 -16.57 -1.29
CA ILE A 213 1.23 -15.51 -1.56
C ILE A 213 0.56 -14.35 -2.29
N ILE A 214 0.86 -13.14 -1.85
CA ILE A 214 0.54 -11.88 -2.53
C ILE A 214 1.87 -11.18 -2.86
N ILE A 215 2.05 -10.79 -4.11
CA ILE A 215 3.17 -9.97 -4.58
C ILE A 215 2.58 -8.66 -5.06
N VAL A 216 3.01 -7.54 -4.51
CA VAL A 216 2.37 -6.25 -4.72
C VAL A 216 3.40 -5.12 -4.79
N GLY A 217 3.11 -4.08 -5.56
CA GLY A 217 3.94 -2.87 -5.61
C GLY A 217 4.08 -2.26 -7.00
N ASP A 218 4.98 -1.29 -7.11
CA ASP A 218 5.38 -0.66 -8.38
C ASP A 218 6.51 -1.46 -9.03
N PHE A 219 6.19 -2.16 -10.09
CA PHE A 219 7.15 -2.94 -10.87
C PHE A 219 7.88 -2.12 -11.92
N ASN A 220 7.44 -0.87 -12.13
CA ASN A 220 7.97 -0.01 -13.19
C ASN A 220 7.98 -0.70 -14.57
N ASP A 221 7.11 -1.70 -14.76
CA ASP A 221 7.05 -2.51 -15.97
C ASP A 221 5.62 -2.93 -16.30
N TYR A 222 5.35 -3.26 -17.55
CA TYR A 222 4.03 -3.71 -17.98
C TYR A 222 3.81 -5.20 -17.74
N ALA A 223 2.56 -5.62 -17.58
CA ALA A 223 2.21 -7.02 -17.35
C ALA A 223 2.75 -8.00 -18.39
N ASN A 224 2.98 -7.55 -19.63
CA ASN A 224 3.54 -8.34 -20.74
C ASN A 224 5.04 -8.18 -20.92
N SER A 225 5.75 -7.47 -20.05
CA SER A 225 7.19 -7.33 -20.12
C SER A 225 7.91 -8.62 -19.75
N PRO A 226 9.15 -8.85 -20.25
CA PRO A 226 9.90 -10.06 -19.94
C PRO A 226 10.16 -10.30 -18.45
N SER A 227 10.31 -9.24 -17.64
CA SER A 227 10.48 -9.35 -16.20
C SER A 227 9.19 -9.86 -15.53
N MET A 228 8.01 -9.33 -15.90
CA MET A 228 6.73 -9.75 -15.36
C MET A 228 6.31 -11.14 -15.85
N GLN A 229 6.69 -11.52 -17.09
CA GLN A 229 6.46 -12.87 -17.60
C GLN A 229 7.13 -13.95 -16.74
N LEU A 230 8.30 -13.67 -16.15
CA LEU A 230 8.95 -14.60 -15.24
C LEU A 230 8.05 -14.97 -14.04
N LEU A 231 7.27 -14.04 -13.53
CA LEU A 231 6.33 -14.33 -12.42
C LEU A 231 5.17 -15.21 -12.89
N THR A 232 4.61 -14.92 -14.07
CA THR A 232 3.50 -15.73 -14.62
C THR A 232 3.95 -17.11 -15.08
N GLU A 233 5.17 -17.26 -15.60
CA GLU A 233 5.80 -18.55 -15.90
C GLU A 233 6.03 -19.39 -14.63
N ASN A 234 6.20 -18.75 -13.47
CA ASN A 234 6.26 -19.38 -12.16
C ASN A 234 4.87 -19.47 -11.48
N HIS A 235 3.80 -19.48 -12.29
CA HIS A 235 2.40 -19.70 -11.91
C HIS A 235 1.72 -18.60 -11.11
N PHE A 236 2.34 -17.45 -10.86
CA PHE A 236 1.65 -16.32 -10.23
C PHE A 236 0.67 -15.67 -11.20
N VAL A 237 -0.52 -15.37 -10.71
CA VAL A 237 -1.58 -14.76 -11.51
C VAL A 237 -1.64 -13.26 -11.26
N ASN A 238 -1.41 -12.46 -12.30
CA ASN A 238 -1.59 -11.01 -12.21
C ASN A 238 -3.09 -10.66 -12.22
N VAL A 239 -3.65 -10.46 -11.04
CA VAL A 239 -5.08 -10.19 -10.86
C VAL A 239 -5.44 -8.72 -11.13
N SER A 240 -4.45 -7.85 -11.18
CA SER A 240 -4.63 -6.42 -11.47
C SER A 240 -4.47 -6.05 -12.95
N GLN A 241 -4.11 -6.99 -13.83
CA GLN A 241 -3.82 -6.71 -15.24
C GLN A 241 -4.94 -5.98 -15.98
N SER A 242 -6.20 -6.23 -15.62
CA SER A 242 -7.38 -5.61 -16.22
C SER A 242 -8.06 -4.58 -15.32
N ALA A 243 -7.44 -4.22 -14.19
CA ALA A 243 -7.99 -3.25 -13.25
C ALA A 243 -8.20 -1.89 -13.92
N LYS A 244 -9.30 -1.25 -13.59
CA LYS A 244 -9.68 0.08 -14.07
C LYS A 244 -10.21 0.90 -12.91
N GLY A 245 -10.32 2.22 -13.14
CA GLY A 245 -10.93 3.13 -12.21
C GLY A 245 -12.36 2.72 -11.86
N ILE A 246 -12.66 2.64 -10.57
CA ILE A 246 -14.01 2.27 -10.08
C ILE A 246 -15.05 3.30 -10.52
N ASN A 247 -14.64 4.56 -10.76
CA ASN A 247 -15.50 5.63 -11.30
C ASN A 247 -15.36 5.78 -12.84
N GLY A 248 -14.59 4.91 -13.49
CA GLY A 248 -14.47 4.84 -14.95
C GLY A 248 -13.56 5.89 -15.60
N GLN A 249 -12.79 6.66 -14.81
CA GLN A 249 -11.91 7.70 -15.33
C GLN A 249 -10.50 7.18 -15.62
N ALA A 250 -9.95 6.36 -14.73
CA ALA A 250 -8.62 5.78 -14.88
C ALA A 250 -8.67 4.47 -15.70
N LYS A 251 -7.66 4.29 -16.57
CA LYS A 251 -7.45 3.05 -17.34
C LYS A 251 -6.15 2.35 -16.95
N GLY A 252 -5.43 2.88 -15.97
CA GLY A 252 -4.19 2.42 -15.40
C GLY A 252 -3.89 3.24 -14.15
N THR A 253 -2.86 2.87 -13.41
CA THR A 253 -2.48 3.52 -12.15
C THR A 253 -1.64 4.79 -12.38
N TYR A 254 -0.91 4.86 -13.48
CA TYR A 254 0.00 5.94 -13.83
C TYR A 254 -0.35 6.54 -15.19
N ARG A 255 -0.10 7.84 -15.37
CA ARG A 255 -0.35 8.49 -16.66
C ARG A 255 0.88 9.26 -17.16
N TYR A 256 1.31 8.93 -18.37
CA TYR A 256 2.46 9.56 -19.00
C TYR A 256 2.13 9.93 -20.46
N HIS A 257 2.45 11.16 -20.86
CA HIS A 257 2.18 11.71 -22.20
C HIS A 257 0.75 11.48 -22.72
N GLY A 258 -0.24 11.55 -21.82
CA GLY A 258 -1.65 11.38 -22.16
C GLY A 258 -2.15 9.94 -22.22
N GLU A 259 -1.27 8.97 -22.04
CA GLU A 259 -1.59 7.55 -22.01
C GLU A 259 -1.60 7.00 -20.59
N TRP A 260 -2.56 6.13 -20.30
CA TRP A 260 -2.62 5.41 -19.05
C TRP A 260 -1.75 4.16 -19.10
N HIS A 261 -1.00 3.95 -18.06
CA HIS A 261 -0.10 2.81 -17.87
C HIS A 261 -0.45 2.09 -16.57
N SER A 262 -0.42 0.75 -16.61
CA SER A 262 -0.49 -0.10 -15.42
C SER A 262 0.91 -0.65 -15.19
N ILE A 263 1.62 -0.06 -14.24
CA ILE A 263 2.99 -0.43 -13.82
C ILE A 263 3.04 -0.86 -12.36
N ASP A 264 1.97 -0.58 -11.64
CA ASP A 264 1.67 -1.12 -10.33
C ASP A 264 0.87 -2.41 -10.50
N HIS A 265 1.25 -3.47 -9.81
CA HIS A 265 0.64 -4.77 -9.98
C HIS A 265 0.38 -5.48 -8.66
N ILE A 266 -0.65 -6.32 -8.68
CA ILE A 266 -0.92 -7.31 -7.64
C ILE A 266 -0.97 -8.68 -8.31
N LEU A 267 -0.06 -9.56 -7.90
CA LEU A 267 -0.05 -10.95 -8.32
C LEU A 267 -0.33 -11.84 -7.11
N VAL A 268 -1.01 -12.94 -7.34
CA VAL A 268 -1.33 -13.88 -6.27
C VAL A 268 -0.95 -15.31 -6.67
N SER A 269 -0.68 -16.16 -5.67
CA SER A 269 -0.55 -17.59 -5.88
C SER A 269 -1.85 -18.21 -6.41
N PRO A 270 -1.81 -19.34 -7.13
CA PRO A 270 -3.01 -20.01 -7.66
C PRO A 270 -4.04 -20.33 -6.58
N SER A 271 -3.61 -20.64 -5.35
CA SER A 271 -4.48 -20.91 -4.20
C SER A 271 -5.37 -19.73 -3.81
N LEU A 272 -4.90 -18.49 -4.00
CA LEU A 272 -5.65 -17.28 -3.67
C LEU A 272 -6.59 -16.83 -4.79
N VAL A 273 -6.40 -17.25 -6.04
CA VAL A 273 -7.23 -16.82 -7.19
C VAL A 273 -8.73 -16.99 -6.93
N PRO A 274 -9.23 -18.13 -6.38
CA PRO A 274 -10.65 -18.29 -6.10
C PRO A 274 -11.20 -17.36 -5.02
N ARG A 275 -10.31 -16.75 -4.24
CA ARG A 275 -10.65 -15.83 -3.15
C ARG A 275 -10.65 -14.35 -3.60
N VAL A 276 -10.11 -14.05 -4.77
CA VAL A 276 -10.16 -12.70 -5.33
C VAL A 276 -11.61 -12.32 -5.61
N GLU A 277 -12.10 -11.32 -4.92
CA GLU A 277 -13.47 -10.81 -5.06
C GLU A 277 -13.51 -9.66 -6.06
N ASP A 278 -12.58 -8.72 -5.92
CA ASP A 278 -12.52 -7.54 -6.76
C ASP A 278 -11.09 -6.97 -6.81
N VAL A 279 -10.73 -6.35 -7.95
CA VAL A 279 -9.50 -5.58 -8.12
C VAL A 279 -9.81 -4.34 -8.94
N TYR A 280 -9.56 -3.17 -8.38
CA TYR A 280 -9.85 -1.90 -9.03
C TYR A 280 -8.84 -0.81 -8.68
N ILE A 281 -8.83 0.25 -9.48
CA ILE A 281 -8.06 1.46 -9.23
C ILE A 281 -8.98 2.47 -8.55
N ASN A 282 -8.53 3.07 -7.45
CA ASN A 282 -9.26 4.16 -6.83
C ASN A 282 -9.02 5.46 -7.62
N ASP A 283 -9.98 5.83 -8.44
CA ASP A 283 -9.98 7.05 -9.24
C ASP A 283 -11.01 8.08 -8.71
N ALA A 284 -11.07 8.24 -7.38
CA ALA A 284 -11.89 9.25 -6.76
C ALA A 284 -11.59 10.65 -7.33
N SER A 285 -12.60 11.45 -7.53
CA SER A 285 -12.50 12.72 -8.26
C SER A 285 -11.46 13.69 -7.70
N PHE A 286 -11.21 13.67 -6.40
CA PHE A 286 -10.21 14.52 -5.77
C PHE A 286 -8.76 14.08 -6.07
N LEU A 287 -8.54 12.80 -6.45
CA LEU A 287 -7.24 12.26 -6.87
C LEU A 287 -6.89 12.63 -8.31
N LEU A 288 -7.84 13.16 -9.04
CA LEU A 288 -7.71 13.46 -10.46
C LEU A 288 -7.72 14.97 -10.72
N GLU A 289 -7.04 15.36 -11.78
CA GLU A 289 -7.14 16.70 -12.36
C GLU A 289 -7.29 16.61 -13.88
N SER A 290 -7.84 17.66 -14.51
CA SER A 290 -7.94 17.72 -15.96
C SER A 290 -6.55 17.81 -16.59
N ASP A 291 -6.29 16.96 -17.58
CA ASP A 291 -5.09 17.04 -18.39
C ASP A 291 -5.30 18.01 -19.54
N THR A 292 -4.88 19.25 -19.34
CA THR A 292 -5.08 20.34 -20.33
C THR A 292 -4.22 20.16 -21.58
N ARG A 293 -3.17 19.34 -21.53
CA ARG A 293 -2.27 19.11 -22.68
C ARG A 293 -2.75 17.98 -23.59
N TYR A 294 -3.20 16.87 -22.99
CA TYR A 294 -3.56 15.66 -23.73
C TYR A 294 -5.04 15.32 -23.64
N GLY A 295 -5.82 16.09 -22.88
CA GLY A 295 -7.23 15.85 -22.66
C GLY A 295 -7.52 14.75 -21.64
N GLY A 296 -8.75 14.68 -21.14
CA GLY A 296 -9.17 13.74 -20.11
C GLY A 296 -8.63 14.09 -18.73
N PHE A 297 -8.42 13.05 -17.91
CA PHE A 297 -7.97 13.18 -16.52
C PHE A 297 -6.61 12.53 -16.33
N LYS A 298 -5.85 13.01 -15.36
CA LYS A 298 -4.58 12.45 -14.88
C LYS A 298 -4.53 12.46 -13.37
N PRO A 299 -3.67 11.65 -12.73
CA PRO A 299 -3.43 11.74 -11.30
C PRO A 299 -2.99 13.15 -10.91
N ARG A 300 -3.51 13.62 -9.79
CA ARG A 300 -3.17 14.92 -9.23
C ARG A 300 -1.91 14.80 -8.38
N ARG A 301 -0.76 14.86 -9.05
CA ARG A 301 0.56 14.61 -8.48
C ARG A 301 1.06 15.72 -7.57
N THR A 302 2.01 15.39 -6.70
CA THR A 302 2.65 16.33 -5.78
C THR A 302 3.53 17.33 -6.50
N PHE A 303 4.29 16.87 -7.51
CA PHE A 303 5.18 17.70 -8.30
C PHE A 303 5.03 17.46 -9.81
N GLN A 304 5.29 18.50 -10.58
CA GLN A 304 5.54 18.41 -12.01
C GLN A 304 6.94 19.01 -12.29
N GLY A 305 7.93 18.15 -12.49
CA GLY A 305 9.33 18.53 -12.37
C GLY A 305 9.60 19.07 -10.95
N TYR A 306 10.13 20.25 -10.83
CA TYR A 306 10.35 20.92 -9.53
C TYR A 306 9.16 21.78 -9.06
N HIS A 307 8.10 21.89 -9.85
CA HIS A 307 6.94 22.72 -9.52
C HIS A 307 5.96 21.97 -8.62
N TYR A 308 5.77 22.44 -7.39
CA TYR A 308 4.82 21.89 -6.43
C TYR A 308 3.37 22.12 -6.85
N GLN A 309 2.61 21.04 -7.04
CA GLN A 309 1.22 21.05 -7.53
C GLN A 309 0.17 20.90 -6.42
N ARG A 310 0.57 20.65 -5.18
CA ARG A 310 -0.33 20.41 -4.04
C ARG A 310 -1.24 19.19 -4.23
N GLY A 311 -0.79 18.21 -5.01
CA GLY A 311 -1.52 16.97 -5.27
C GLY A 311 -1.24 15.91 -4.23
N TYR A 312 -1.54 14.68 -4.63
CA TYR A 312 -1.49 13.48 -3.82
C TYR A 312 -0.33 12.58 -4.26
N SER A 313 -0.50 11.86 -5.35
CA SER A 313 0.52 11.05 -5.99
C SER A 313 0.39 11.12 -7.52
N ASP A 314 1.45 10.77 -8.25
CA ASP A 314 1.40 10.54 -9.69
C ASP A 314 0.93 9.11 -10.05
N HIS A 315 0.75 8.28 -9.04
CA HIS A 315 0.06 6.99 -9.11
C HIS A 315 -1.31 7.06 -8.43
N LEU A 316 -2.22 6.18 -8.85
CA LEU A 316 -3.51 5.99 -8.21
C LEU A 316 -3.51 4.70 -7.41
N PRO A 317 -4.14 4.66 -6.23
CA PRO A 317 -4.18 3.45 -5.41
C PRO A 317 -4.80 2.28 -6.15
N LEU A 318 -4.15 1.11 -6.09
CA LEU A 318 -4.64 -0.16 -6.61
C LEU A 318 -5.16 -1.01 -5.44
N VAL A 319 -6.40 -1.48 -5.54
CA VAL A 319 -7.13 -2.13 -4.44
C VAL A 319 -7.45 -3.56 -4.78
N LEU A 320 -7.11 -4.48 -3.88
CA LEU A 320 -7.49 -5.90 -3.91
C LEU A 320 -8.46 -6.19 -2.77
N LYS A 321 -9.57 -6.86 -3.07
CA LYS A 321 -10.48 -7.44 -2.10
C LYS A 321 -10.41 -8.96 -2.17
N LEU A 322 -10.11 -9.59 -1.02
CA LEU A 322 -10.06 -11.04 -0.87
C LEU A 322 -11.17 -11.51 0.05
N ARG A 323 -11.93 -12.51 -0.38
CA ARG A 323 -12.84 -13.22 0.52
C ARG A 323 -12.03 -13.94 1.58
N GLN A 324 -12.49 -13.88 2.81
CA GLN A 324 -11.91 -14.71 3.87
C GLN A 324 -12.20 -16.19 3.57
N ALA A 325 -11.30 -17.08 3.97
CA ALA A 325 -11.55 -18.51 3.83
C ALA A 325 -12.80 -18.89 4.64
N SER A 326 -13.65 -19.69 4.05
CA SER A 326 -14.76 -20.31 4.78
C SER A 326 -14.16 -21.30 5.77
N ARG A 327 -14.44 -21.14 7.05
CA ARG A 327 -14.08 -22.13 8.09
C ARG A 327 -14.86 -23.42 7.88
#